data_fcc0970a587fa71004c88f7dcb333550
#
_entry.id   fcc0970a587fa71004c88f7dcb333550
#
_cell.length_a   1.000
_cell.length_b   1.000
_cell.length_c   1.000
_cell.angle_alpha   90.00
_cell.angle_beta   90.00
_cell.angle_gamma   90.00
#
_symmetry.space_group_name_H-M   'P 1'
#
loop_
_entity.id
_entity.type
_entity.pdbx_description
1 polymer ?
#
loop_
_entity_poly.entity_id
_entity_poly.type
_entity_poly.pdbx_seq_one_letter_code
_entity_poly.pdbx_strand_id
1 'polypeptide(L)'
;MLNQLSVRNVAVIDKLDINLHDGVSVLTGETGAGKSIIIDSINMILGDRANKELVRYGTDKAVVQAVFDAPKSVINILEENDIDVEDETVIITRQVTKEGKSVARINGMVVTLNILREISDRLINIHGQHDNQALLTPIRHITFLDAYADNEEYINRYKDILSKKREIEKKISSLEMDEQEKMQRIDLLEYQVKEIKKASLEKGEEDDLREQRDIYTNAEQITKSVNEAYMNLYEGDEIQSAYDGISIAVNEISQISDLNPQLKSIYDTLNEIMYSLEDTAHEIKEFGETVEFDEQTLNEIEERLDLISRLKRKYGNSIEEILEYLKKAESELNDIKLSDERTNELKEELKSITKDLKEKGNVLTQRRENAAKVLEENIEKSLHELNMEKSKFKVNIENNGTFYDNGMDKVEFLISTNPGEPLKPLVKIASGGELSRVMLAIKSILADSDGVDTMIFDEIDTGVSGKAAMSIAKKLAVIAKNKQVICITHLPQLTAMADNHYLIQKNTDGELASTTLKELDEEGRELELARIIDGGEVTELALSHAKQMLENAKNN
;
A
#
# COMPACT_ATOMS: atom_id res chain seq x y z
N MET A 1 -13.37 -12.64 -1.52
CA MET A 1 -13.42 -14.14 -1.53
C MET A 1 -12.57 -14.68 -2.67
N LEU A 2 -12.13 -15.95 -2.62
CA LEU A 2 -11.35 -16.59 -3.70
C LEU A 2 -12.32 -17.13 -4.77
N ASN A 3 -12.34 -16.51 -5.95
CA ASN A 3 -13.28 -16.87 -7.01
C ASN A 3 -12.72 -17.93 -7.95
N GLN A 4 -11.41 -17.85 -8.24
CA GLN A 4 -10.78 -18.78 -9.17
C GLN A 4 -9.34 -19.12 -8.74
N LEU A 5 -8.96 -20.37 -8.88
CA LEU A 5 -7.60 -20.85 -8.76
C LEU A 5 -7.18 -21.57 -10.04
N SER A 6 -6.10 -21.11 -10.66
CA SER A 6 -5.50 -21.70 -11.86
C SER A 6 -4.08 -22.17 -11.56
N VAL A 7 -3.81 -23.45 -11.78
CA VAL A 7 -2.51 -24.08 -11.51
C VAL A 7 -1.98 -24.67 -12.81
N ARG A 8 -0.73 -24.40 -13.14
CA ARG A 8 -0.04 -24.86 -14.35
C ARG A 8 1.33 -25.40 -14.00
N ASN A 9 1.60 -26.62 -14.42
CA ASN A 9 2.92 -27.27 -14.30
C ASN A 9 3.45 -27.31 -12.85
N VAL A 10 2.61 -27.61 -11.88
CA VAL A 10 2.99 -27.75 -10.48
C VAL A 10 2.97 -29.23 -10.09
N ALA A 11 4.12 -29.80 -9.77
CA ALA A 11 4.33 -31.19 -9.39
C ALA A 11 3.62 -32.18 -10.35
N VAL A 12 2.58 -32.89 -9.90
CA VAL A 12 1.80 -33.80 -10.74
C VAL A 12 0.63 -33.13 -11.48
N ILE A 13 0.40 -31.83 -11.22
CA ILE A 13 -0.66 -31.07 -11.91
C ILE A 13 -0.08 -30.48 -13.18
N ASP A 14 -0.60 -30.84 -14.33
CA ASP A 14 -0.31 -30.22 -15.62
C ASP A 14 -1.12 -28.91 -15.78
N LYS A 15 -2.42 -29.03 -15.71
CA LYS A 15 -3.38 -27.95 -15.83
C LYS A 15 -4.58 -28.17 -14.94
N LEU A 16 -4.90 -27.19 -14.09
CA LEU A 16 -6.05 -27.21 -13.21
C LEU A 16 -6.68 -25.80 -13.17
N ASP A 17 -7.96 -25.72 -13.43
CA ASP A 17 -8.76 -24.51 -13.26
C ASP A 17 -9.94 -24.84 -12.36
N ILE A 18 -10.08 -24.11 -11.24
CA ILE A 18 -11.12 -24.30 -10.24
C ILE A 18 -11.87 -22.98 -10.12
N ASN A 19 -13.18 -23.02 -10.30
CA ASN A 19 -14.06 -21.95 -9.85
C ASN A 19 -14.58 -22.32 -8.47
N LEU A 20 -14.46 -21.42 -7.52
CA LEU A 20 -14.85 -21.61 -6.14
C LEU A 20 -16.06 -20.74 -5.83
N HIS A 21 -16.96 -21.24 -5.01
CA HIS A 21 -18.21 -20.59 -4.67
C HIS A 21 -18.25 -20.26 -3.17
N ASP A 22 -19.23 -19.47 -2.77
CA ASP A 22 -19.52 -19.18 -1.37
C ASP A 22 -19.94 -20.45 -0.62
N GLY A 23 -19.96 -20.36 0.72
CA GLY A 23 -20.32 -21.48 1.57
C GLY A 23 -19.16 -22.41 1.88
N VAL A 24 -19.48 -23.65 2.21
CA VAL A 24 -18.50 -24.73 2.50
C VAL A 24 -18.18 -25.48 1.22
N SER A 25 -16.97 -25.33 0.72
CA SER A 25 -16.40 -26.13 -0.37
C SER A 25 -15.53 -27.25 0.19
N VAL A 26 -15.82 -28.51 -0.18
CA VAL A 26 -15.03 -29.66 0.26
C VAL A 26 -14.27 -30.25 -0.91
N LEU A 27 -12.98 -30.53 -0.70
CA LEU A 27 -12.11 -31.24 -1.63
C LEU A 27 -11.86 -32.67 -1.13
N THR A 28 -12.34 -33.67 -1.87
CA THR A 28 -12.09 -35.08 -1.60
C THR A 28 -11.19 -35.72 -2.65
N GLY A 29 -10.72 -36.92 -2.42
CA GLY A 29 -9.87 -37.67 -3.33
C GLY A 29 -8.93 -38.62 -2.61
N GLU A 30 -8.22 -39.46 -3.32
CA GLU A 30 -7.28 -40.44 -2.76
C GLU A 30 -6.04 -39.74 -2.14
N THR A 31 -5.43 -40.38 -1.15
CA THR A 31 -4.14 -39.98 -0.60
C THR A 31 -3.07 -39.98 -1.69
N GLY A 32 -2.37 -38.85 -1.89
CA GLY A 32 -1.39 -38.70 -2.97
C GLY A 32 -1.96 -38.25 -4.32
N ALA A 33 -3.28 -38.02 -4.43
CA ALA A 33 -3.91 -37.50 -5.66
C ALA A 33 -3.64 -36.02 -5.97
N GLY A 34 -2.96 -35.30 -5.09
CA GLY A 34 -2.62 -33.89 -5.32
C GLY A 34 -3.29 -32.89 -4.37
N LYS A 35 -3.98 -33.36 -3.30
CA LYS A 35 -4.59 -32.47 -2.29
C LYS A 35 -3.57 -31.49 -1.69
N SER A 36 -2.45 -32.01 -1.21
CA SER A 36 -1.36 -31.18 -0.66
C SER A 36 -0.77 -30.21 -1.69
N ILE A 37 -0.74 -30.60 -2.98
CA ILE A 37 -0.21 -29.75 -4.05
C ILE A 37 -1.12 -28.53 -4.30
N ILE A 38 -2.42 -28.66 -4.09
CA ILE A 38 -3.35 -27.53 -4.15
C ILE A 38 -3.02 -26.55 -3.01
N ILE A 39 -2.80 -27.06 -1.79
CA ILE A 39 -2.36 -26.22 -0.65
C ILE A 39 -1.01 -25.56 -0.93
N ASP A 40 -0.03 -26.31 -1.44
CA ASP A 40 1.28 -25.77 -1.82
C ASP A 40 1.14 -24.68 -2.90
N SER A 41 0.22 -24.86 -3.85
CA SER A 41 -0.09 -23.86 -4.87
C SER A 41 -0.66 -22.58 -4.26
N ILE A 42 -1.56 -22.71 -3.28
CA ILE A 42 -2.13 -21.56 -2.57
C ILE A 42 -1.05 -20.90 -1.72
N ASN A 43 -0.20 -21.66 -1.01
CA ASN A 43 0.94 -21.12 -0.26
C ASN A 43 1.91 -20.34 -1.14
N MET A 44 2.12 -20.76 -2.38
CA MET A 44 2.90 -19.97 -3.35
C MET A 44 2.30 -18.57 -3.55
N ILE A 45 0.99 -18.46 -3.66
CA ILE A 45 0.29 -17.16 -3.83
C ILE A 45 0.38 -16.32 -2.57
N LEU A 46 0.37 -16.94 -1.39
CA LEU A 46 0.51 -16.25 -0.10
C LEU A 46 1.92 -15.70 0.17
N GLY A 47 2.87 -15.97 -0.73
CA GLY A 47 4.22 -15.40 -0.63
C GLY A 47 5.23 -16.27 0.09
N ASP A 48 4.94 -17.57 0.26
CA ASP A 48 5.91 -18.53 0.77
C ASP A 48 7.10 -18.71 -0.15
N ARG A 49 8.20 -19.24 0.39
CA ARG A 49 9.39 -19.54 -0.40
C ARG A 49 9.03 -20.60 -1.43
N ALA A 50 9.06 -20.19 -2.69
CA ALA A 50 8.81 -21.09 -3.78
C ALA A 50 9.97 -22.08 -3.92
N ASN A 51 9.67 -23.39 -3.79
CA ASN A 51 10.63 -24.45 -4.01
C ASN A 51 10.65 -24.83 -5.50
N LYS A 52 11.85 -24.95 -6.09
CA LYS A 52 12.04 -25.44 -7.47
C LYS A 52 11.48 -26.85 -7.68
N GLU A 53 11.36 -27.65 -6.62
CA GLU A 53 10.77 -29.00 -6.65
C GLU A 53 9.28 -28.99 -6.97
N LEU A 54 8.60 -27.85 -6.84
CA LEU A 54 7.22 -27.67 -7.27
C LEU A 54 7.08 -27.58 -8.81
N VAL A 55 8.17 -27.35 -9.55
CA VAL A 55 8.10 -27.32 -11.01
C VAL A 55 7.96 -28.74 -11.56
N ARG A 56 6.91 -28.97 -12.33
CA ARG A 56 6.63 -30.28 -12.95
C ARG A 56 7.81 -30.76 -13.79
N TYR A 57 8.16 -32.03 -13.64
CA TYR A 57 9.24 -32.65 -14.43
C TYR A 57 8.95 -32.52 -15.95
N GLY A 58 9.95 -32.10 -16.70
CA GLY A 58 9.85 -31.85 -18.14
C GLY A 58 9.33 -30.49 -18.55
N THR A 59 9.07 -29.58 -17.59
CA THR A 59 8.65 -28.20 -17.87
C THR A 59 9.66 -27.17 -17.36
N ASP A 60 9.62 -25.96 -17.91
CA ASP A 60 10.58 -24.88 -17.56
C ASP A 60 10.10 -24.04 -16.36
N LYS A 61 8.78 -24.00 -16.13
CA LYS A 61 8.18 -23.18 -15.07
C LYS A 61 6.86 -23.70 -14.57
N ALA A 62 6.59 -23.46 -13.31
CA ALA A 62 5.28 -23.57 -12.67
C ALA A 62 4.63 -22.18 -12.56
N VAL A 63 3.32 -22.10 -12.74
CA VAL A 63 2.54 -20.87 -12.61
C VAL A 63 1.29 -21.14 -11.81
N VAL A 64 1.03 -20.34 -10.79
CA VAL A 64 -0.21 -20.33 -10.03
C VAL A 64 -0.82 -18.95 -10.12
N GLN A 65 -2.11 -18.90 -10.37
CA GLN A 65 -2.89 -17.66 -10.41
C GLN A 65 -4.15 -17.84 -9.57
N ALA A 66 -4.47 -16.84 -8.76
CA ALA A 66 -5.72 -16.76 -8.03
C ALA A 66 -6.41 -15.42 -8.27
N VAL A 67 -7.73 -15.47 -8.31
CA VAL A 67 -8.61 -14.30 -8.50
C VAL A 67 -9.44 -14.15 -7.25
N PHE A 68 -9.41 -12.97 -6.65
CA PHE A 68 -10.12 -12.64 -5.43
C PHE A 68 -11.01 -11.41 -5.62
N ASP A 69 -12.14 -11.37 -4.92
CA ASP A 69 -12.81 -10.11 -4.62
C ASP A 69 -11.99 -9.39 -3.54
N ALA A 70 -11.69 -8.12 -3.77
CA ALA A 70 -10.84 -7.34 -2.89
C ALA A 70 -11.67 -6.60 -1.83
N PRO A 71 -11.43 -6.83 -0.53
CA PRO A 71 -11.97 -5.98 0.51
C PRO A 71 -11.32 -4.58 0.44
N LYS A 72 -12.04 -3.56 0.91
CA LYS A 72 -11.54 -2.16 0.90
C LYS A 72 -10.17 -1.99 1.54
N SER A 73 -9.86 -2.77 2.57
CA SER A 73 -8.55 -2.77 3.24
C SER A 73 -7.40 -3.22 2.33
N VAL A 74 -7.68 -4.05 1.33
CA VAL A 74 -6.71 -4.50 0.31
C VAL A 74 -6.61 -3.47 -0.80
N ILE A 75 -7.74 -2.91 -1.25
CA ILE A 75 -7.77 -1.87 -2.29
C ILE A 75 -6.89 -0.68 -1.88
N ASN A 76 -7.04 -0.19 -0.65
CA ASN A 76 -6.24 0.93 -0.15
C ASN A 76 -4.71 0.64 -0.22
N ILE A 77 -4.28 -0.59 0.13
CA ILE A 77 -2.86 -0.96 0.06
C ILE A 77 -2.38 -1.04 -1.40
N LEU A 78 -3.24 -1.51 -2.31
CA LEU A 78 -2.91 -1.58 -3.73
C LEU A 78 -2.74 -0.18 -4.32
N GLU A 79 -3.64 0.74 -4.01
CA GLU A 79 -3.57 2.15 -4.41
C GLU A 79 -2.32 2.84 -3.85
N GLU A 80 -1.97 2.62 -2.57
CA GLU A 80 -0.73 3.13 -1.97
C GLU A 80 0.55 2.62 -2.64
N ASN A 81 0.47 1.50 -3.37
CA ASN A 81 1.59 0.91 -4.12
C ASN A 81 1.46 1.11 -5.64
N ASP A 82 0.63 2.04 -6.11
CA ASP A 82 0.39 2.35 -7.53
C ASP A 82 -0.07 1.12 -8.34
N ILE A 83 -0.87 0.23 -7.74
CA ILE A 83 -1.43 -0.95 -8.40
C ILE A 83 -2.92 -0.72 -8.66
N ASP A 84 -3.29 -0.63 -9.92
CA ASP A 84 -4.68 -0.43 -10.34
C ASP A 84 -5.56 -1.63 -9.98
N VAL A 85 -6.79 -1.34 -9.53
CA VAL A 85 -7.82 -2.34 -9.21
C VAL A 85 -9.04 -2.06 -10.08
N GLU A 86 -9.41 -3.02 -10.92
CA GLU A 86 -10.61 -2.96 -11.74
C GLU A 86 -11.68 -3.86 -11.13
N ASP A 87 -12.92 -3.40 -11.09
CA ASP A 87 -14.10 -4.14 -10.60
C ASP A 87 -13.91 -4.82 -9.24
N GLU A 88 -13.21 -4.16 -8.30
CA GLU A 88 -12.89 -4.70 -6.97
C GLU A 88 -12.21 -6.09 -7.03
N THR A 89 -11.51 -6.41 -8.13
CA THR A 89 -10.89 -7.71 -8.37
C THR A 89 -9.37 -7.63 -8.20
N VAL A 90 -8.81 -8.61 -7.50
CA VAL A 90 -7.35 -8.79 -7.34
C VAL A 90 -6.91 -10.10 -7.95
N ILE A 91 -6.01 -10.02 -8.91
CA ILE A 91 -5.40 -11.18 -9.57
C ILE A 91 -3.96 -11.33 -9.08
N ILE A 92 -3.70 -12.38 -8.31
CA ILE A 92 -2.37 -12.72 -7.85
C ILE A 92 -1.80 -13.82 -8.74
N THR A 93 -0.63 -13.59 -9.31
CA THR A 93 0.08 -14.58 -10.13
C THR A 93 1.47 -14.84 -9.58
N ARG A 94 1.80 -16.09 -9.33
CA ARG A 94 3.12 -16.54 -8.92
C ARG A 94 3.73 -17.47 -9.94
N GLN A 95 4.95 -17.18 -10.36
CA GLN A 95 5.72 -18.00 -11.29
C GLN A 95 7.03 -18.43 -10.65
N VAL A 96 7.40 -19.70 -10.82
CA VAL A 96 8.67 -20.29 -10.38
C VAL A 96 9.30 -21.03 -11.53
N THR A 97 10.59 -20.81 -11.80
CA THR A 97 11.33 -21.53 -12.83
C THR A 97 12.09 -22.72 -12.24
N LYS A 98 12.49 -23.66 -13.09
CA LYS A 98 13.30 -24.84 -12.69
C LYS A 98 14.67 -24.45 -12.08
N GLU A 99 15.18 -23.24 -12.37
CA GLU A 99 16.38 -22.67 -11.75
C GLU A 99 16.12 -22.08 -10.36
N GLY A 100 14.86 -22.04 -9.91
CA GLY A 100 14.45 -21.50 -8.62
C GLY A 100 14.22 -19.98 -8.62
N LYS A 101 14.23 -19.32 -9.80
CA LYS A 101 13.83 -17.91 -9.89
C LYS A 101 12.31 -17.81 -9.74
N SER A 102 11.89 -16.83 -8.93
CA SER A 102 10.47 -16.63 -8.62
C SER A 102 10.06 -15.19 -8.87
N VAL A 103 8.88 -15.01 -9.47
CA VAL A 103 8.27 -13.70 -9.74
C VAL A 103 6.85 -13.70 -9.23
N ALA A 104 6.49 -12.65 -8.50
CA ALA A 104 5.12 -12.37 -8.04
C ALA A 104 4.54 -11.19 -8.81
N ARG A 105 3.27 -11.28 -9.18
CA ARG A 105 2.52 -10.18 -9.79
C ARG A 105 1.16 -10.04 -9.14
N ILE A 106 0.72 -8.80 -9.02
CA ILE A 106 -0.64 -8.45 -8.63
C ILE A 106 -1.19 -7.54 -9.73
N ASN A 107 -2.34 -7.89 -10.30
CA ASN A 107 -2.96 -7.22 -11.44
C ASN A 107 -1.98 -6.96 -12.60
N GLY A 108 -1.08 -7.95 -12.86
CA GLY A 108 -0.06 -7.87 -13.91
C GLY A 108 1.23 -7.15 -13.49
N MET A 109 1.23 -6.31 -12.47
CA MET A 109 2.40 -5.59 -11.96
C MET A 109 3.30 -6.49 -11.10
N VAL A 110 4.61 -6.39 -11.30
CA VAL A 110 5.60 -7.16 -10.49
C VAL A 110 5.71 -6.52 -9.11
N VAL A 111 5.52 -7.34 -8.07
CA VAL A 111 5.57 -6.90 -6.67
C VAL A 111 6.65 -7.64 -5.88
N THR A 112 7.04 -7.04 -4.75
CA THR A 112 7.93 -7.70 -3.78
C THR A 112 7.16 -8.75 -2.99
N LEU A 113 7.88 -9.72 -2.39
CA LEU A 113 7.24 -10.71 -1.51
C LEU A 113 6.62 -10.10 -0.25
N ASN A 114 7.12 -8.96 0.20
CA ASN A 114 6.56 -8.29 1.37
C ASN A 114 5.17 -7.71 1.06
N ILE A 115 5.02 -7.01 -0.07
CA ILE A 115 3.73 -6.50 -0.53
C ILE A 115 2.77 -7.67 -0.79
N LEU A 116 3.25 -8.74 -1.43
CA LEU A 116 2.43 -9.92 -1.68
C LEU A 116 1.88 -10.50 -0.37
N ARG A 117 2.73 -10.70 0.66
CA ARG A 117 2.31 -11.23 1.97
C ARG A 117 1.32 -10.33 2.67
N GLU A 118 1.59 -9.03 2.69
CA GLU A 118 0.71 -8.05 3.32
C GLU A 118 -0.72 -8.08 2.76
N ILE A 119 -0.83 -8.24 1.44
CA ILE A 119 -2.11 -8.33 0.74
C ILE A 119 -2.74 -9.71 0.97
N SER A 120 -1.95 -10.78 0.81
CA SER A 120 -2.43 -12.16 0.93
C SER A 120 -2.94 -12.48 2.33
N ASP A 121 -2.29 -11.98 3.38
CA ASP A 121 -2.70 -12.12 4.79
C ASP A 121 -4.11 -11.53 5.08
N ARG A 122 -4.59 -10.65 4.19
CA ARG A 122 -5.93 -10.02 4.29
C ARG A 122 -6.98 -10.67 3.37
N LEU A 123 -6.57 -11.52 2.45
CA LEU A 123 -7.45 -12.18 1.50
C LEU A 123 -7.82 -13.60 1.92
N ILE A 124 -6.87 -14.35 2.49
CA ILE A 124 -7.03 -15.78 2.74
C ILE A 124 -6.21 -16.24 3.95
N ASN A 125 -6.81 -17.11 4.76
CA ASN A 125 -6.14 -17.80 5.85
C ASN A 125 -6.16 -19.32 5.63
N ILE A 126 -4.98 -19.97 5.74
CA ILE A 126 -4.87 -21.43 5.71
C ILE A 126 -4.66 -21.93 7.14
N HIS A 127 -5.35 -23.02 7.51
CA HIS A 127 -5.27 -23.67 8.80
C HIS A 127 -4.84 -25.13 8.62
N GLY A 128 -3.58 -25.46 8.96
CA GLY A 128 -2.98 -26.79 8.77
C GLY A 128 -1.50 -26.84 9.13
N GLN A 129 -0.77 -27.83 8.60
CA GLN A 129 0.63 -28.09 8.93
C GLN A 129 1.64 -27.00 8.46
N HIS A 130 1.23 -26.16 7.51
CA HIS A 130 2.08 -25.12 6.90
C HIS A 130 1.52 -23.72 7.14
N ASP A 131 1.25 -23.39 8.39
CA ASP A 131 0.43 -22.28 8.81
C ASP A 131 1.19 -20.96 8.91
N ASN A 132 0.82 -19.97 8.07
CA ASN A 132 1.20 -18.54 8.22
C ASN A 132 0.12 -17.82 9.03
N GLN A 133 0.02 -18.08 10.35
CA GLN A 133 -1.16 -17.65 11.09
C GLN A 133 -1.01 -16.38 11.87
N ALA A 134 -1.92 -15.46 11.62
CA ALA A 134 -2.18 -14.31 12.47
C ALA A 134 -2.43 -14.72 13.94
N LEU A 135 -3.15 -15.83 14.17
CA LEU A 135 -3.44 -16.37 15.50
C LEU A 135 -2.24 -17.05 16.19
N LEU A 136 -1.20 -17.46 15.45
CA LEU A 136 0.05 -17.96 16.06
C LEU A 136 1.01 -16.82 16.42
N THR A 137 0.71 -15.59 15.99
CA THR A 137 1.53 -14.40 16.22
C THR A 137 1.02 -13.66 17.46
N PRO A 138 1.71 -13.72 18.63
CA PRO A 138 1.21 -13.16 19.89
C PRO A 138 0.85 -11.67 19.80
N ILE A 139 1.56 -10.89 19.01
CA ILE A 139 1.29 -9.45 18.85
C ILE A 139 -0.10 -9.15 18.27
N ARG A 140 -0.71 -10.11 17.57
CA ARG A 140 -2.07 -9.97 17.01
C ARG A 140 -3.18 -10.41 17.96
N HIS A 141 -2.87 -11.12 19.06
CA HIS A 141 -3.89 -11.61 19.99
C HIS A 141 -4.72 -10.48 20.61
N ILE A 142 -4.09 -9.35 20.90
CA ILE A 142 -4.79 -8.17 21.43
C ILE A 142 -5.82 -7.64 20.43
N THR A 143 -5.53 -7.65 19.14
CA THR A 143 -6.45 -7.18 18.10
C THR A 143 -7.70 -8.07 18.02
N PHE A 144 -7.53 -9.39 18.14
CA PHE A 144 -8.66 -10.33 18.18
C PHE A 144 -9.53 -10.14 19.42
N LEU A 145 -8.89 -9.95 20.59
CA LEU A 145 -9.62 -9.69 21.83
C LEU A 145 -10.36 -8.36 21.78
N ASP A 146 -9.74 -7.33 21.23
CA ASP A 146 -10.35 -6.00 21.10
C ASP A 146 -11.53 -5.99 20.12
N ALA A 147 -11.42 -6.71 19.01
CA ALA A 147 -12.52 -6.86 18.07
C ALA A 147 -13.69 -7.64 18.70
N TYR A 148 -13.40 -8.72 19.46
CA TYR A 148 -14.41 -9.47 20.20
C TYR A 148 -15.11 -8.64 21.29
N ALA A 149 -14.36 -7.73 21.94
CA ALA A 149 -14.85 -6.85 22.99
C ALA A 149 -15.52 -5.56 22.48
N ASP A 150 -15.54 -5.34 21.16
CA ASP A 150 -15.98 -4.09 20.53
C ASP A 150 -15.32 -2.86 21.18
N ASN A 151 -13.96 -2.88 21.15
CA ASN A 151 -13.16 -1.87 21.81
C ASN A 151 -12.71 -0.73 20.89
N GLU A 152 -13.11 -0.71 19.61
CA GLU A 152 -12.59 0.23 18.60
C GLU A 152 -12.72 1.70 19.02
N GLU A 153 -13.89 2.09 19.54
CA GLU A 153 -14.11 3.46 20.00
C GLU A 153 -13.18 3.83 21.17
N TYR A 154 -12.97 2.90 22.12
CA TYR A 154 -12.11 3.13 23.28
C TYR A 154 -10.64 3.22 22.88
N ILE A 155 -10.21 2.41 21.93
CA ILE A 155 -8.85 2.42 21.37
C ILE A 155 -8.60 3.75 20.62
N ASN A 156 -9.55 4.22 19.82
CA ASN A 156 -9.42 5.48 19.10
C ASN A 156 -9.31 6.66 20.07
N ARG A 157 -10.14 6.72 21.10
CA ARG A 157 -10.03 7.74 22.16
C ARG A 157 -8.68 7.68 22.89
N TYR A 158 -8.18 6.48 23.16
CA TYR A 158 -6.87 6.29 23.78
C TYR A 158 -5.73 6.76 22.86
N LYS A 159 -5.79 6.43 21.56
CA LYS A 159 -4.81 6.88 20.55
C LYS A 159 -4.75 8.41 20.44
N ASP A 160 -5.90 9.06 20.46
CA ASP A 160 -5.98 10.53 20.42
C ASP A 160 -5.24 11.17 21.59
N ILE A 161 -5.41 10.62 22.79
CA ILE A 161 -4.72 11.10 23.99
C ILE A 161 -3.23 10.76 23.92
N LEU A 162 -2.86 9.57 23.44
CA LEU A 162 -1.47 9.15 23.28
C LEU A 162 -0.73 10.03 22.25
N SER A 163 -1.40 10.38 21.15
CA SER A 163 -0.81 11.29 20.15
C SER A 163 -0.53 12.67 20.72
N LYS A 164 -1.46 13.23 21.52
CA LYS A 164 -1.26 14.50 22.25
C LYS A 164 -0.10 14.40 23.24
N LYS A 165 -0.03 13.28 24.00
CA LYS A 165 1.10 13.03 24.91
C LYS A 165 2.43 13.06 24.16
N ARG A 166 2.54 12.33 23.04
CA ARG A 166 3.76 12.29 22.21
C ARG A 166 4.12 13.66 21.62
N GLU A 167 3.12 14.43 21.23
CA GLU A 167 3.33 15.79 20.73
C GLU A 167 3.92 16.69 21.82
N ILE A 168 3.36 16.62 23.05
CA ILE A 168 3.86 17.40 24.19
C ILE A 168 5.28 16.94 24.58
N GLU A 169 5.54 15.64 24.62
CA GLU A 169 6.89 15.10 24.89
C GLU A 169 7.91 15.58 23.86
N LYS A 170 7.52 15.62 22.57
CA LYS A 170 8.36 16.16 21.50
C LYS A 170 8.62 17.65 21.68
N LYS A 171 7.60 18.44 22.07
CA LYS A 171 7.75 19.88 22.38
C LYS A 171 8.69 20.09 23.56
N ILE A 172 8.52 19.32 24.66
CA ILE A 172 9.42 19.39 25.83
C ILE A 172 10.85 19.04 25.40
N SER A 173 11.06 17.95 24.66
CA SER A 173 12.38 17.54 24.19
C SER A 173 13.04 18.59 23.28
N SER A 174 12.28 19.33 22.48
CA SER A 174 12.81 20.42 21.66
C SER A 174 13.19 21.67 22.48
N LEU A 175 12.59 21.83 23.67
CA LEU A 175 12.86 22.93 24.59
C LEU A 175 13.96 22.58 25.63
N GLU A 176 14.17 21.30 25.91
CA GLU A 176 15.24 20.79 26.82
C GLU A 176 16.57 20.56 26.08
N MET A 177 16.95 21.46 25.18
CA MET A 177 18.29 21.47 24.58
C MET A 177 19.34 21.92 25.59
N ASP A 178 20.58 21.40 25.42
CA ASP A 178 21.73 21.96 26.13
C ASP A 178 21.82 23.47 25.86
N GLU A 179 22.20 24.23 26.88
CA GLU A 179 22.18 25.69 26.82
C GLU A 179 23.00 26.23 25.65
N GLN A 180 24.06 25.54 25.27
CA GLN A 180 24.89 25.88 24.13
C GLN A 180 24.19 25.58 22.80
N GLU A 181 23.52 24.41 22.68
CA GLU A 181 22.73 24.05 21.49
C GLU A 181 21.52 24.98 21.34
N LYS A 182 20.88 25.34 22.46
CA LYS A 182 19.76 26.28 22.50
C LYS A 182 20.16 27.65 21.95
N MET A 183 21.31 28.19 22.38
CA MET A 183 21.82 29.45 21.88
C MET A 183 22.08 29.41 20.36
N GLN A 184 22.75 28.36 19.91
CA GLN A 184 23.01 28.17 18.47
C GLN A 184 21.70 28.06 17.66
N ARG A 185 20.70 27.40 18.23
CA ARG A 185 19.39 27.24 17.57
C ARG A 185 18.63 28.58 17.50
N ILE A 186 18.66 29.36 18.57
CA ILE A 186 18.08 30.71 18.59
C ILE A 186 18.74 31.60 17.52
N ASP A 187 20.07 31.64 17.48
CA ASP A 187 20.81 32.44 16.50
C ASP A 187 20.46 32.08 15.06
N LEU A 188 20.38 30.74 14.78
CA LEU A 188 19.99 30.24 13.47
C LEU A 188 18.57 30.65 13.08
N LEU A 189 17.60 30.42 13.97
CA LEU A 189 16.20 30.74 13.72
C LEU A 189 16.00 32.26 13.57
N GLU A 190 16.67 33.10 14.41
CA GLU A 190 16.63 34.55 14.27
C GLU A 190 17.16 35.02 12.92
N TYR A 191 18.26 34.42 12.46
CA TYR A 191 18.79 34.68 11.12
C TYR A 191 17.79 34.32 10.02
N GLN A 192 17.22 33.12 10.06
CA GLN A 192 16.28 32.63 9.05
C GLN A 192 15.00 33.47 9.00
N VAL A 193 14.39 33.72 10.15
CA VAL A 193 13.20 34.59 10.27
C VAL A 193 13.49 36.00 9.74
N LYS A 194 14.64 36.56 10.10
CA LYS A 194 15.05 37.90 9.62
C LYS A 194 15.29 37.90 8.10
N GLU A 195 15.92 36.88 7.56
CA GLU A 195 16.19 36.75 6.12
C GLU A 195 14.88 36.70 5.33
N ILE A 196 13.92 35.83 5.74
CA ILE A 196 12.63 35.67 5.04
C ILE A 196 11.76 36.94 5.20
N LYS A 197 11.67 37.49 6.42
CA LYS A 197 10.90 38.74 6.66
C LYS A 197 11.43 39.92 5.85
N LYS A 198 12.78 40.08 5.80
CA LYS A 198 13.40 41.14 5.00
C LYS A 198 13.06 41.02 3.52
N ALA A 199 12.84 39.82 3.05
CA ALA A 199 12.46 39.57 1.66
C ALA A 199 11.03 39.99 1.32
N SER A 200 10.14 40.12 2.32
CA SER A 200 8.75 40.62 2.16
C SER A 200 8.03 39.93 0.97
N LEU A 201 8.05 38.57 0.95
CA LEU A 201 7.48 37.79 -0.13
C LEU A 201 5.95 37.87 -0.17
N GLU A 202 5.40 38.06 -1.36
CA GLU A 202 3.98 38.06 -1.62
C GLU A 202 3.57 36.83 -2.44
N LYS A 203 2.35 36.29 -2.19
CA LYS A 203 1.84 35.17 -2.95
C LYS A 203 1.57 35.55 -4.40
N GLY A 204 2.06 34.74 -5.33
CA GLY A 204 1.92 34.99 -6.76
C GLY A 204 2.99 35.92 -7.34
N GLU A 205 3.79 36.61 -6.49
CA GLU A 205 4.82 37.58 -6.89
C GLU A 205 5.82 36.98 -7.91
N GLU A 206 6.19 35.71 -7.77
CA GLU A 206 7.15 35.07 -8.68
C GLU A 206 6.59 34.97 -10.10
N ASP A 207 5.30 34.64 -10.26
CA ASP A 207 4.68 34.49 -11.56
C ASP A 207 4.52 35.87 -12.23
N ASP A 208 4.07 36.87 -11.47
CA ASP A 208 3.94 38.27 -11.93
C ASP A 208 5.29 38.82 -12.39
N LEU A 209 6.35 38.59 -11.61
CA LEU A 209 7.71 39.03 -11.95
C LEU A 209 8.27 38.31 -13.18
N ARG A 210 7.97 37.03 -13.36
CA ARG A 210 8.38 36.27 -14.55
C ARG A 210 7.69 36.81 -15.82
N GLU A 211 6.41 37.11 -15.73
CA GLU A 211 5.68 37.73 -16.83
C GLU A 211 6.26 39.09 -17.18
N GLN A 212 6.49 39.92 -16.17
CA GLN A 212 7.14 41.22 -16.36
C GLN A 212 8.54 41.10 -16.95
N ARG A 213 9.39 40.23 -16.42
CA ARG A 213 10.74 39.96 -16.94
C ARG A 213 10.71 39.64 -18.42
N ASP A 214 9.80 38.75 -18.83
CA ASP A 214 9.70 38.32 -20.22
C ASP A 214 9.27 39.50 -21.14
N ILE A 215 8.42 40.41 -20.66
CA ILE A 215 8.07 41.65 -21.37
C ILE A 215 9.29 42.55 -21.52
N TYR A 216 10.00 42.86 -20.42
CA TYR A 216 11.15 43.73 -20.42
C TYR A 216 12.35 43.18 -21.19
N THR A 217 12.60 41.87 -21.12
CA THR A 217 13.66 41.17 -21.90
C THR A 217 13.40 41.28 -23.40
N ASN A 218 12.13 41.15 -23.80
CA ASN A 218 11.75 41.35 -25.22
C ASN A 218 11.95 42.82 -25.64
N ALA A 219 11.56 43.78 -24.77
CA ALA A 219 11.78 45.21 -25.01
C ALA A 219 13.28 45.56 -25.11
N GLU A 220 14.11 45.00 -24.21
CA GLU A 220 15.57 45.13 -24.28
C GLU A 220 16.13 44.65 -25.62
N GLN A 221 15.75 43.46 -26.03
CA GLN A 221 16.21 42.86 -27.30
C GLN A 221 15.79 43.71 -28.51
N ILE A 222 14.56 44.21 -28.50
CA ILE A 222 14.05 45.09 -29.56
C ILE A 222 14.87 46.40 -29.57
N THR A 223 15.00 47.08 -28.45
CA THR A 223 15.74 48.33 -28.32
C THR A 223 17.20 48.19 -28.78
N LYS A 224 17.87 47.14 -28.33
CA LYS A 224 19.24 46.84 -28.74
C LYS A 224 19.37 46.62 -30.24
N SER A 225 18.49 45.76 -30.79
CA SER A 225 18.55 45.43 -32.25
C SER A 225 18.22 46.64 -33.11
N VAL A 226 17.24 47.46 -32.68
CA VAL A 226 16.87 48.71 -33.35
C VAL A 226 18.04 49.71 -33.33
N ASN A 227 18.67 49.91 -32.17
CA ASN A 227 19.85 50.81 -32.05
C ASN A 227 21.03 50.32 -32.89
N GLU A 228 21.36 49.02 -32.84
CA GLU A 228 22.41 48.45 -33.67
C GLU A 228 22.11 48.63 -35.18
N ALA A 229 20.84 48.43 -35.57
CA ALA A 229 20.44 48.65 -36.95
C ALA A 229 20.60 50.12 -37.36
N TYR A 230 20.12 51.07 -36.54
CA TYR A 230 20.24 52.49 -36.78
C TYR A 230 21.70 52.92 -36.87
N MET A 231 22.56 52.48 -35.93
CA MET A 231 24.02 52.78 -35.95
C MET A 231 24.69 52.32 -37.24
N ASN A 232 24.39 51.07 -37.66
CA ASN A 232 25.00 50.51 -38.89
C ASN A 232 24.50 51.19 -40.16
N LEU A 233 23.24 51.64 -40.16
CA LEU A 233 22.64 52.24 -41.36
C LEU A 233 23.02 53.72 -41.52
N TYR A 234 22.98 54.50 -40.37
CA TYR A 234 23.00 55.97 -40.50
C TYR A 234 24.07 56.66 -39.66
N GLU A 235 24.18 56.37 -38.34
CA GLU A 235 25.03 57.20 -37.46
C GLU A 235 26.52 56.80 -37.53
N GLY A 236 26.79 55.47 -37.64
CA GLY A 236 28.15 54.98 -37.58
C GLY A 236 28.78 55.07 -36.20
N ASP A 237 29.88 54.45 -35.96
CA ASP A 237 30.75 54.60 -34.76
C ASP A 237 32.20 54.38 -35.18
N GLU A 238 32.82 53.28 -34.77
CA GLU A 238 34.18 52.90 -35.22
C GLU A 238 34.22 52.48 -36.69
N ILE A 239 33.05 52.06 -37.23
CA ILE A 239 32.87 51.64 -38.64
C ILE A 239 31.95 52.67 -39.31
N GLN A 240 32.35 53.05 -40.54
CA GLN A 240 31.57 53.95 -41.40
C GLN A 240 30.16 53.41 -41.63
N SER A 241 29.12 54.23 -41.48
CA SER A 241 27.73 53.85 -41.73
C SER A 241 27.48 53.55 -43.23
N ALA A 242 26.38 52.81 -43.45
CA ALA A 242 25.95 52.58 -44.85
C ALA A 242 25.62 53.86 -45.57
N TYR A 243 25.02 54.82 -44.85
CA TYR A 243 24.69 56.15 -45.36
C TYR A 243 25.98 56.93 -45.75
N ASP A 244 27.01 56.93 -44.92
CA ASP A 244 28.27 57.54 -45.24
C ASP A 244 28.93 56.94 -46.47
N GLY A 245 28.94 55.60 -46.56
CA GLY A 245 29.48 54.88 -47.70
C GLY A 245 28.76 55.25 -49.01
N ILE A 246 27.43 55.30 -48.96
CA ILE A 246 26.63 55.70 -50.14
C ILE A 246 26.84 57.19 -50.41
N SER A 247 26.86 58.06 -49.41
CA SER A 247 27.13 59.49 -49.54
C SER A 247 28.47 59.78 -50.25
N ILE A 248 29.53 59.08 -49.87
CA ILE A 248 30.83 59.17 -50.55
C ILE A 248 30.68 58.75 -52.02
N ALA A 249 29.99 57.63 -52.30
CA ALA A 249 29.80 57.17 -53.67
C ALA A 249 29.00 58.17 -54.50
N VAL A 250 27.93 58.75 -53.90
CA VAL A 250 27.15 59.85 -54.54
C VAL A 250 28.02 61.05 -54.86
N ASN A 251 28.88 61.44 -53.90
CA ASN A 251 29.77 62.60 -54.12
C ASN A 251 30.81 62.32 -55.25
N GLU A 252 31.42 61.17 -55.27
CA GLU A 252 32.36 60.79 -56.32
C GLU A 252 31.69 60.73 -57.71
N ILE A 253 30.53 60.09 -57.80
CA ILE A 253 29.81 59.97 -59.07
C ILE A 253 29.22 61.32 -59.49
N SER A 254 28.82 62.21 -58.59
CA SER A 254 28.29 63.56 -58.89
C SER A 254 29.29 64.40 -59.74
N GLN A 255 30.60 64.26 -59.42
CA GLN A 255 31.65 65.03 -60.14
C GLN A 255 31.79 64.66 -61.60
N ILE A 256 31.30 63.49 -61.99
CA ILE A 256 31.43 62.93 -63.37
C ILE A 256 30.11 62.64 -64.05
N SER A 257 28.97 62.88 -63.34
CA SER A 257 27.62 62.56 -63.80
C SER A 257 27.23 63.22 -65.10
N ASP A 258 27.70 64.44 -65.33
CA ASP A 258 27.38 65.20 -66.57
C ASP A 258 28.18 64.70 -67.82
N LEU A 259 29.19 63.84 -67.61
CA LEU A 259 30.02 63.35 -68.70
C LEU A 259 29.35 62.22 -69.53
N ASN A 260 28.40 61.49 -68.96
CA ASN A 260 27.72 60.35 -69.60
C ASN A 260 26.34 60.12 -69.03
N PRO A 261 25.32 59.94 -69.92
CA PRO A 261 23.93 59.67 -69.48
C PRO A 261 23.77 58.43 -68.55
N GLN A 262 24.61 57.44 -68.69
CA GLN A 262 24.61 56.27 -67.83
C GLN A 262 25.11 56.62 -66.42
N LEU A 263 26.13 57.47 -66.29
CA LEU A 263 26.61 57.93 -64.99
C LEU A 263 25.57 58.78 -64.29
N LYS A 264 24.80 59.57 -65.00
CA LYS A 264 23.68 60.33 -64.43
C LYS A 264 22.62 59.40 -63.87
N SER A 265 22.22 58.38 -64.60
CA SER A 265 21.26 57.38 -64.11
C SER A 265 21.76 56.67 -62.85
N ILE A 266 23.09 56.34 -62.76
CA ILE A 266 23.69 55.74 -61.55
C ILE A 266 23.68 56.74 -60.40
N TYR A 267 23.96 57.99 -60.64
CA TYR A 267 23.90 59.06 -59.65
C TYR A 267 22.46 59.20 -59.08
N ASP A 268 21.45 59.27 -59.94
CA ASP A 268 20.07 59.39 -59.56
C ASP A 268 19.63 58.17 -58.70
N THR A 269 20.00 56.96 -59.11
CA THR A 269 19.75 55.74 -58.37
C THR A 269 20.42 55.73 -56.99
N LEU A 270 21.70 56.14 -56.89
CA LEU A 270 22.44 56.26 -55.63
C LEU A 270 21.78 57.28 -54.67
N ASN A 271 21.29 58.42 -55.19
CA ASN A 271 20.55 59.38 -54.40
C ASN A 271 19.23 58.81 -53.89
N GLU A 272 18.47 58.10 -54.73
CA GLU A 272 17.23 57.46 -54.28
C GLU A 272 17.50 56.45 -53.17
N ILE A 273 18.58 55.63 -53.29
CA ILE A 273 18.97 54.69 -52.26
C ILE A 273 19.37 55.44 -50.96
N MET A 274 20.16 56.53 -51.09
CA MET A 274 20.58 57.34 -49.96
C MET A 274 19.37 57.90 -49.17
N TYR A 275 18.43 58.54 -49.85
CA TYR A 275 17.20 59.04 -49.20
C TYR A 275 16.33 57.93 -48.61
N SER A 276 16.16 56.83 -49.35
CA SER A 276 15.40 55.69 -48.85
C SER A 276 16.06 55.06 -47.62
N LEU A 277 17.38 55.01 -47.57
CA LEU A 277 18.12 54.53 -46.43
C LEU A 277 17.98 55.47 -45.20
N GLU A 278 18.06 56.80 -45.45
CA GLU A 278 17.83 57.82 -44.41
C GLU A 278 16.42 57.71 -43.82
N ASP A 279 15.37 57.65 -44.67
CA ASP A 279 14.00 57.50 -44.25
C ASP A 279 13.79 56.21 -43.45
N THR A 280 14.32 55.08 -43.92
CA THR A 280 14.24 53.77 -43.23
C THR A 280 14.98 53.83 -41.86
N ALA A 281 16.13 54.45 -41.82
CA ALA A 281 16.89 54.60 -40.55
C ALA A 281 16.10 55.45 -39.53
N HIS A 282 15.44 56.52 -40.03
CA HIS A 282 14.58 57.31 -39.14
C HIS A 282 13.36 56.57 -38.67
N GLU A 283 12.68 55.77 -39.53
CA GLU A 283 11.57 54.90 -39.12
C GLU A 283 12.00 53.90 -38.06
N ILE A 284 13.19 53.28 -38.21
CA ILE A 284 13.78 52.35 -37.25
C ILE A 284 13.98 53.07 -35.89
N LYS A 285 14.57 54.27 -35.93
CA LYS A 285 14.79 55.08 -34.73
C LYS A 285 13.49 55.45 -34.04
N GLU A 286 12.50 55.99 -34.77
CA GLU A 286 11.18 56.34 -34.24
C GLU A 286 10.51 55.11 -33.62
N PHE A 287 10.59 53.93 -34.27
CA PHE A 287 10.06 52.72 -33.68
C PHE A 287 10.74 52.39 -32.36
N GLY A 288 12.07 52.50 -32.29
CA GLY A 288 12.84 52.25 -31.05
C GLY A 288 12.41 53.17 -29.90
N GLU A 289 12.07 54.45 -30.23
CA GLU A 289 11.59 55.42 -29.22
C GLU A 289 10.18 55.10 -28.69
N THR A 290 9.41 54.27 -29.39
CA THR A 290 8.08 53.81 -28.92
C THR A 290 8.17 52.65 -27.94
N VAL A 291 9.30 51.94 -27.88
CA VAL A 291 9.53 50.80 -26.98
C VAL A 291 9.96 51.32 -25.63
N GLU A 292 9.06 51.25 -24.67
CA GLU A 292 9.37 51.58 -23.28
C GLU A 292 10.25 50.48 -22.68
N PHE A 293 11.55 50.71 -22.63
CA PHE A 293 12.52 49.84 -21.97
C PHE A 293 13.25 50.62 -20.90
N ASP A 294 13.25 50.04 -19.71
CA ASP A 294 14.01 50.56 -18.56
C ASP A 294 14.92 49.43 -18.03
N GLU A 295 16.19 49.56 -18.29
CA GLU A 295 17.22 48.62 -17.84
C GLU A 295 17.27 48.51 -16.31
N GLN A 296 16.98 49.58 -15.59
CA GLN A 296 16.99 49.58 -14.14
C GLN A 296 15.85 48.70 -13.62
N THR A 297 14.65 48.82 -14.19
CA THR A 297 13.50 48.01 -13.83
C THR A 297 13.75 46.51 -14.13
N LEU A 298 14.32 46.17 -15.28
CA LEU A 298 14.66 44.76 -15.59
C LEU A 298 15.67 44.20 -14.58
N ASN A 299 16.71 44.92 -14.24
CA ASN A 299 17.70 44.53 -13.24
C ASN A 299 17.03 44.33 -11.86
N GLU A 300 16.12 45.21 -11.45
CA GLU A 300 15.39 45.08 -10.19
C GLU A 300 14.51 43.82 -10.17
N ILE A 301 13.86 43.48 -11.29
CA ILE A 301 13.06 42.24 -11.44
C ILE A 301 13.97 41.00 -11.34
N GLU A 302 15.11 41.00 -12.03
CA GLU A 302 16.05 39.89 -12.01
C GLU A 302 16.68 39.69 -10.61
N GLU A 303 17.10 40.77 -9.97
CA GLU A 303 17.58 40.70 -8.58
C GLU A 303 16.52 40.14 -7.63
N ARG A 304 15.24 40.52 -7.84
CA ARG A 304 14.13 40.05 -7.03
C ARG A 304 13.84 38.55 -7.28
N LEU A 305 13.82 38.12 -8.53
CA LEU A 305 13.68 36.70 -8.93
C LEU A 305 14.83 35.84 -8.40
N ASP A 306 16.08 36.34 -8.46
CA ASP A 306 17.23 35.63 -7.89
C ASP A 306 17.13 35.53 -6.37
N LEU A 307 16.66 36.58 -5.68
CA LEU A 307 16.37 36.51 -4.26
C LEU A 307 15.33 35.45 -3.93
N ILE A 308 14.20 35.43 -4.65
CA ILE A 308 13.16 34.42 -4.49
C ILE A 308 13.73 33.01 -4.74
N SER A 309 14.49 32.83 -5.83
CA SER A 309 15.13 31.56 -6.18
C SER A 309 16.12 31.07 -5.11
N ARG A 310 16.89 31.98 -4.51
CA ARG A 310 17.79 31.67 -3.38
C ARG A 310 17.03 31.22 -2.14
N LEU A 311 15.93 31.92 -1.82
CA LEU A 311 15.07 31.55 -0.69
C LEU A 311 14.34 30.23 -0.92
N LYS A 312 13.88 29.98 -2.14
CA LYS A 312 13.28 28.69 -2.52
C LYS A 312 14.25 27.52 -2.30
N ARG A 313 15.48 27.64 -2.72
CA ARG A 313 16.53 26.61 -2.49
C ARG A 313 16.82 26.35 -1.02
N LYS A 314 16.56 27.31 -0.14
CA LYS A 314 16.84 27.19 1.29
C LYS A 314 15.64 26.72 2.11
N TYR A 315 14.42 27.15 1.77
CA TYR A 315 13.28 27.12 2.68
C TYR A 315 12.01 26.45 2.13
N GLY A 316 11.93 26.16 0.82
CA GLY A 316 10.77 25.50 0.20
C GLY A 316 10.76 25.66 -1.31
N ASN A 317 9.87 24.95 -2.00
CA ASN A 317 9.80 24.97 -3.46
C ASN A 317 8.92 26.09 -4.02
N SER A 318 8.12 26.74 -3.16
CA SER A 318 7.26 27.86 -3.52
C SER A 318 7.30 28.96 -2.44
N ILE A 319 6.78 30.14 -2.77
CA ILE A 319 6.65 31.26 -1.80
C ILE A 319 5.72 30.85 -0.65
N GLU A 320 4.66 30.09 -0.93
CA GLU A 320 3.74 29.60 0.09
C GLU A 320 4.46 28.69 1.09
N GLU A 321 5.30 27.76 0.61
CA GLU A 321 6.10 26.89 1.46
C GLU A 321 7.12 27.69 2.30
N ILE A 322 7.74 28.72 1.74
CA ILE A 322 8.65 29.61 2.48
C ILE A 322 7.90 30.36 3.58
N LEU A 323 6.69 30.87 3.29
CA LEU A 323 5.86 31.55 4.28
C LEU A 323 5.33 30.60 5.36
N GLU A 324 5.06 29.34 5.00
CA GLU A 324 4.72 28.31 5.99
C GLU A 324 5.92 27.96 6.86
N TYR A 325 7.10 27.83 6.25
CA TYR A 325 8.35 27.65 6.98
C TYR A 325 8.62 28.81 7.95
N LEU A 326 8.42 30.04 7.49
CA LEU A 326 8.55 31.25 8.35
C LEU A 326 7.67 31.12 9.60
N LYS A 327 6.38 30.77 9.42
CA LYS A 327 5.47 30.62 10.56
C LYS A 327 5.95 29.54 11.54
N LYS A 328 6.45 28.41 11.02
CA LYS A 328 7.01 27.33 11.84
C LYS A 328 8.26 27.78 12.59
N ALA A 329 9.16 28.48 11.90
CA ALA A 329 10.39 29.02 12.50
C ALA A 329 10.12 30.10 13.57
N GLU A 330 9.13 30.97 13.34
CA GLU A 330 8.70 31.97 14.34
C GLU A 330 8.09 31.32 15.58
N SER A 331 7.25 30.29 15.38
CA SER A 331 6.67 29.55 16.49
C SER A 331 7.74 28.87 17.32
N GLU A 332 8.68 28.16 16.65
CA GLU A 332 9.81 27.48 17.32
C GLU A 332 10.70 28.50 18.09
N LEU A 333 11.03 29.63 17.46
CA LEU A 333 11.83 30.68 18.10
C LEU A 333 11.14 31.25 19.35
N ASN A 334 9.82 31.48 19.26
CA ASN A 334 9.05 31.96 20.39
C ASN A 334 8.98 30.92 21.51
N ASP A 335 8.75 29.64 21.14
CA ASP A 335 8.71 28.54 22.10
C ASP A 335 10.06 28.38 22.84
N ILE A 336 11.18 28.52 22.10
CA ILE A 336 12.52 28.46 22.72
C ILE A 336 12.76 29.65 23.64
N LYS A 337 12.34 30.86 23.25
CA LYS A 337 12.54 32.10 24.07
C LYS A 337 11.72 32.11 25.36
N LEU A 338 10.55 31.48 25.32
CA LEU A 338 9.65 31.33 26.47
C LEU A 338 9.88 30.03 27.25
N SER A 339 11.04 29.37 27.02
CA SER A 339 11.24 27.96 27.33
C SER A 339 11.03 27.57 28.79
N ASP A 340 11.36 28.40 29.76
CA ASP A 340 11.31 27.96 31.16
C ASP A 340 9.87 27.96 31.71
N GLU A 341 9.11 29.01 31.46
CA GLU A 341 7.68 29.03 31.84
C GLU A 341 6.89 27.99 31.00
N ARG A 342 7.15 27.95 29.69
CA ARG A 342 6.47 27.05 28.78
C ARG A 342 6.81 25.59 29.04
N THR A 343 8.06 25.27 29.37
CA THR A 343 8.46 23.91 29.72
C THR A 343 7.78 23.43 31.00
N ASN A 344 7.61 24.28 32.00
CA ASN A 344 6.89 23.94 33.22
C ASN A 344 5.39 23.75 32.95
N GLU A 345 4.77 24.63 32.16
CA GLU A 345 3.38 24.48 31.74
C GLU A 345 3.17 23.14 30.98
N LEU A 346 4.03 22.84 30.01
CA LEU A 346 3.97 21.60 29.24
C LEU A 346 4.23 20.35 30.11
N LYS A 347 5.09 20.44 31.13
CA LYS A 347 5.31 19.36 32.08
C LYS A 347 4.07 19.09 32.96
N GLU A 348 3.38 20.12 33.39
CA GLU A 348 2.11 19.95 34.14
C GLU A 348 1.00 19.41 33.22
N GLU A 349 0.89 19.89 31.98
CA GLU A 349 -0.02 19.37 30.98
C GLU A 349 0.28 17.88 30.67
N LEU A 350 1.57 17.52 30.52
CA LEU A 350 2.01 16.13 30.32
C LEU A 350 1.60 15.22 31.49
N LYS A 351 1.73 15.70 32.74
CA LYS A 351 1.27 14.94 33.92
C LYS A 351 -0.24 14.70 33.86
N SER A 352 -1.01 15.73 33.53
CA SER A 352 -2.46 15.64 33.41
C SER A 352 -2.89 14.65 32.31
N ILE A 353 -2.31 14.78 31.11
CA ILE A 353 -2.59 13.88 29.97
C ILE A 353 -2.13 12.45 30.27
N THR A 354 -1.00 12.27 30.95
CA THR A 354 -0.51 10.95 31.33
C THR A 354 -1.45 10.28 32.33
N LYS A 355 -2.05 11.04 33.24
CA LYS A 355 -3.06 10.55 34.17
C LYS A 355 -4.33 10.10 33.43
N ASP A 356 -4.87 10.95 32.52
CA ASP A 356 -6.04 10.62 31.71
C ASP A 356 -5.78 9.41 30.82
N LEU A 357 -4.61 9.35 30.17
CA LEU A 357 -4.18 8.19 29.36
C LEU A 357 -4.17 6.90 30.17
N LYS A 358 -3.67 6.96 31.40
CA LYS A 358 -3.66 5.81 32.32
C LYS A 358 -5.08 5.39 32.73
N GLU A 359 -5.95 6.35 32.98
CA GLU A 359 -7.37 6.07 33.30
C GLU A 359 -8.07 5.39 32.12
N LYS A 360 -7.89 5.90 30.88
CA LYS A 360 -8.46 5.28 29.67
C LYS A 360 -7.82 3.91 29.39
N GLY A 361 -6.53 3.77 29.60
CA GLY A 361 -5.84 2.48 29.52
C GLY A 361 -6.41 1.44 30.48
N ASN A 362 -6.66 1.82 31.74
CA ASN A 362 -7.28 0.94 32.74
C ASN A 362 -8.70 0.52 32.35
N VAL A 363 -9.48 1.43 31.72
CA VAL A 363 -10.79 1.06 31.18
C VAL A 363 -10.67 0.00 30.09
N LEU A 364 -9.70 0.13 29.18
CA LEU A 364 -9.41 -0.88 28.16
C LEU A 364 -9.01 -2.22 28.80
N THR A 365 -8.11 -2.21 29.78
CA THR A 365 -7.68 -3.41 30.50
C THR A 365 -8.89 -4.13 31.11
N GLN A 366 -9.75 -3.39 31.83
CA GLN A 366 -10.94 -3.98 32.46
C GLN A 366 -11.92 -4.58 31.44
N ARG A 367 -12.13 -3.92 30.30
CA ARG A 367 -12.97 -4.43 29.21
C ARG A 367 -12.39 -5.71 28.63
N ARG A 368 -11.06 -5.73 28.41
CA ARG A 368 -10.32 -6.90 27.93
C ARG A 368 -10.40 -8.08 28.90
N GLU A 369 -10.23 -7.84 30.19
CA GLU A 369 -10.37 -8.88 31.22
C GLU A 369 -11.78 -9.48 31.26
N ASN A 370 -12.80 -8.64 31.12
CA ASN A 370 -14.18 -9.11 31.09
C ASN A 370 -14.46 -9.92 29.83
N ALA A 371 -14.02 -9.43 28.67
CA ALA A 371 -14.16 -10.13 27.40
C ALA A 371 -13.35 -11.43 27.37
N ALA A 372 -12.14 -11.43 27.95
CA ALA A 372 -11.28 -12.62 28.05
C ALA A 372 -11.99 -13.77 28.77
N LYS A 373 -12.65 -13.51 29.91
CA LYS A 373 -13.37 -14.55 30.65
C LYS A 373 -14.47 -15.21 29.80
N VAL A 374 -15.26 -14.39 29.10
CA VAL A 374 -16.34 -14.89 28.23
C VAL A 374 -15.76 -15.65 27.04
N LEU A 375 -14.68 -15.13 26.46
CA LEU A 375 -13.97 -15.78 25.34
C LEU A 375 -13.38 -17.13 25.75
N GLU A 376 -12.73 -17.20 26.94
CA GLU A 376 -12.18 -18.44 27.51
C GLU A 376 -13.27 -19.52 27.62
N GLU A 377 -14.40 -19.19 28.25
CA GLU A 377 -15.53 -20.12 28.43
C GLU A 377 -16.10 -20.61 27.09
N ASN A 378 -16.29 -19.71 26.13
CA ASN A 378 -16.83 -20.04 24.81
C ASN A 378 -15.86 -20.92 24.00
N ILE A 379 -14.55 -20.61 24.05
CA ILE A 379 -13.53 -21.42 23.35
C ILE A 379 -13.43 -22.80 24.01
N GLU A 380 -13.35 -22.90 25.34
CA GLU A 380 -13.31 -24.19 26.01
C GLU A 380 -14.54 -25.05 25.68
N LYS A 381 -15.76 -24.47 25.70
CA LYS A 381 -16.98 -25.17 25.26
C LYS A 381 -16.85 -25.63 23.80
N SER A 382 -16.35 -24.79 22.92
CA SER A 382 -16.13 -25.14 21.52
C SER A 382 -15.13 -26.28 21.36
N LEU A 383 -14.03 -26.28 22.12
CA LEU A 383 -13.03 -27.36 22.14
C LEU A 383 -13.63 -28.69 22.65
N HIS A 384 -14.45 -28.66 23.71
CA HIS A 384 -15.14 -29.86 24.20
C HIS A 384 -16.04 -30.48 23.13
N GLU A 385 -16.77 -29.67 22.36
CA GLU A 385 -17.58 -30.15 21.23
C GLU A 385 -16.74 -30.79 20.12
N LEU A 386 -15.47 -30.41 20.00
CA LEU A 386 -14.51 -30.94 19.04
C LEU A 386 -13.71 -32.14 19.58
N ASN A 387 -14.22 -32.84 20.60
CA ASN A 387 -13.59 -33.99 21.25
C ASN A 387 -12.24 -33.67 21.94
N MET A 388 -12.11 -32.45 22.45
CA MET A 388 -10.98 -31.97 23.22
C MET A 388 -11.41 -31.58 24.65
N GLU A 389 -12.16 -32.48 25.31
CA GLU A 389 -12.87 -32.24 26.59
C GLU A 389 -11.94 -31.81 27.75
N LYS A 390 -10.66 -32.10 27.67
CA LYS A 390 -9.66 -31.82 28.72
C LYS A 390 -8.81 -30.59 28.43
N SER A 391 -9.08 -29.93 27.31
CA SER A 391 -8.36 -28.73 26.92
C SER A 391 -8.76 -27.54 27.79
N LYS A 392 -7.76 -26.73 28.11
CA LYS A 392 -7.96 -25.44 28.81
C LYS A 392 -7.41 -24.33 27.94
N PHE A 393 -8.17 -23.26 27.86
CA PHE A 393 -7.79 -22.05 27.13
C PHE A 393 -7.69 -20.87 28.08
N LYS A 394 -6.66 -20.03 27.94
CA LYS A 394 -6.46 -18.86 28.80
C LYS A 394 -6.00 -17.67 27.97
N VAL A 395 -6.58 -16.51 28.24
CA VAL A 395 -6.12 -15.23 27.72
C VAL A 395 -5.24 -14.59 28.79
N ASN A 396 -3.93 -14.61 28.57
CA ASN A 396 -2.98 -13.94 29.46
C ASN A 396 -2.94 -12.45 29.12
N ILE A 397 -3.26 -11.60 30.08
CA ILE A 397 -3.22 -10.13 29.96
C ILE A 397 -2.17 -9.61 30.93
N GLU A 398 -1.11 -9.03 30.41
CA GLU A 398 -0.02 -8.43 31.18
C GLU A 398 -0.02 -6.91 31.01
N ASN A 399 -0.26 -6.18 32.09
CA ASN A 399 -0.16 -4.74 32.13
C ASN A 399 1.14 -4.35 32.85
N ASN A 400 2.10 -3.84 32.08
CA ASN A 400 3.41 -3.39 32.63
C ASN A 400 3.50 -1.87 32.77
N GLY A 401 2.39 -1.14 32.56
CA GLY A 401 2.32 0.31 32.63
C GLY A 401 2.96 1.06 31.46
N THR A 402 3.40 0.35 30.41
CA THR A 402 3.92 0.95 29.18
C THR A 402 2.76 1.33 28.26
N PHE A 403 2.81 2.52 27.69
CA PHE A 403 1.80 3.00 26.75
C PHE A 403 2.13 2.55 25.32
N TYR A 404 1.33 1.65 24.78
CA TYR A 404 1.37 1.21 23.38
C TYR A 404 0.27 1.91 22.58
N ASP A 405 0.30 1.81 21.25
CA ASP A 405 -0.72 2.44 20.40
C ASP A 405 -2.15 1.94 20.63
N ASN A 406 -2.29 0.73 21.16
CA ASN A 406 -3.56 0.08 21.44
C ASN A 406 -3.86 -0.12 22.93
N GLY A 407 -3.21 0.61 23.83
CA GLY A 407 -3.44 0.51 25.28
C GLY A 407 -2.17 0.25 26.08
N MET A 408 -2.34 -0.36 27.28
CA MET A 408 -1.21 -0.65 28.20
C MET A 408 -0.95 -2.15 28.35
N ASP A 409 -1.68 -2.99 27.62
CA ASP A 409 -1.69 -4.43 27.84
C ASP A 409 -0.94 -5.15 26.73
N LYS A 410 -0.30 -6.27 27.10
CA LYS A 410 0.09 -7.34 26.20
C LYS A 410 -0.84 -8.51 26.39
N VAL A 411 -1.33 -9.06 25.29
CA VAL A 411 -2.28 -10.17 25.31
C VAL A 411 -1.66 -11.37 24.62
N GLU A 412 -1.71 -12.53 25.28
CA GLU A 412 -1.26 -13.79 24.69
C GLU A 412 -2.26 -14.91 24.96
N PHE A 413 -2.65 -15.64 23.92
CA PHE A 413 -3.51 -16.80 24.01
C PHE A 413 -2.68 -18.04 24.37
N LEU A 414 -3.06 -18.69 25.45
CA LEU A 414 -2.39 -19.89 25.96
C LEU A 414 -3.36 -21.06 25.94
N ILE A 415 -2.84 -22.24 25.70
CA ILE A 415 -3.64 -23.47 25.69
C ILE A 415 -2.88 -24.63 26.37
N SER A 416 -3.66 -25.54 26.96
CA SER A 416 -3.24 -26.88 27.32
C SER A 416 -4.20 -27.87 26.67
N THR A 417 -3.71 -28.80 25.86
CA THR A 417 -4.54 -29.80 25.18
C THR A 417 -4.66 -31.10 25.98
N ASN A 418 -3.77 -31.34 26.95
CA ASN A 418 -3.74 -32.56 27.75
C ASN A 418 -3.80 -32.26 29.25
N PRO A 419 -4.45 -33.13 30.06
CA PRO A 419 -4.48 -32.97 31.51
C PRO A 419 -3.07 -33.02 32.11
N GLY A 420 -2.78 -32.05 32.99
CA GLY A 420 -1.50 -31.98 33.69
C GLY A 420 -0.37 -31.31 32.92
N GLU A 421 -0.57 -30.94 31.66
CA GLU A 421 0.34 -30.08 30.93
C GLU A 421 0.16 -28.61 31.36
N PRO A 422 1.24 -27.81 31.45
CA PRO A 422 1.12 -26.38 31.64
C PRO A 422 0.51 -25.68 30.43
N LEU A 423 -0.14 -24.54 30.67
CA LEU A 423 -0.55 -23.64 29.61
C LEU A 423 0.67 -23.17 28.81
N LYS A 424 0.59 -23.23 27.49
CA LYS A 424 1.66 -22.86 26.55
C LYS A 424 1.10 -22.05 25.38
N PRO A 425 1.92 -21.20 24.74
CA PRO A 425 1.51 -20.47 23.52
C PRO A 425 0.98 -21.41 22.44
N LEU A 426 0.01 -20.94 21.66
CA LEU A 426 -0.61 -21.72 20.56
C LEU A 426 0.42 -22.30 19.60
N VAL A 427 1.48 -21.56 19.29
CA VAL A 427 2.57 -21.99 18.40
C VAL A 427 3.31 -23.26 18.88
N LYS A 428 3.16 -23.63 20.15
CA LYS A 428 3.80 -24.83 20.75
C LYS A 428 2.91 -26.07 20.72
N ILE A 429 1.77 -26.04 20.04
CA ILE A 429 0.94 -27.23 19.80
C ILE A 429 1.71 -28.13 18.83
N ALA A 430 1.91 -29.40 19.20
CA ALA A 430 2.78 -30.31 18.44
C ALA A 430 2.04 -31.06 17.32
N SER A 431 0.72 -31.19 17.40
CA SER A 431 -0.11 -31.96 16.45
C SER A 431 -0.87 -31.04 15.48
N GLY A 432 -0.69 -31.25 14.18
CA GLY A 432 -1.40 -30.48 13.15
C GLY A 432 -2.93 -30.58 13.28
N GLY A 433 -3.47 -31.78 13.50
CA GLY A 433 -4.90 -31.95 13.68
C GLY A 433 -5.45 -31.33 14.97
N GLU A 434 -4.67 -31.31 16.08
CA GLU A 434 -5.07 -30.59 17.29
C GLU A 434 -5.06 -29.09 17.04
N LEU A 435 -4.01 -28.59 16.38
CA LEU A 435 -3.90 -27.17 16.03
C LEU A 435 -5.07 -26.73 15.15
N SER A 436 -5.40 -27.48 14.10
CA SER A 436 -6.53 -27.15 13.21
C SER A 436 -7.86 -27.11 13.96
N ARG A 437 -8.11 -28.04 14.91
CA ARG A 437 -9.32 -27.99 15.75
C ARG A 437 -9.33 -26.82 16.72
N VAL A 438 -8.20 -26.49 17.33
CA VAL A 438 -8.07 -25.30 18.18
C VAL A 438 -8.35 -24.03 17.37
N MET A 439 -7.80 -23.96 16.17
CA MET A 439 -8.04 -22.83 15.26
C MET A 439 -9.51 -22.74 14.85
N LEU A 440 -10.14 -23.87 14.52
CA LEU A 440 -11.58 -23.91 14.25
C LEU A 440 -12.40 -23.43 15.46
N ALA A 441 -12.07 -23.88 16.67
CA ALA A 441 -12.76 -23.45 17.89
C ALA A 441 -12.67 -21.93 18.09
N ILE A 442 -11.47 -21.38 17.96
CA ILE A 442 -11.23 -19.94 18.10
C ILE A 442 -11.94 -19.16 16.97
N LYS A 443 -11.77 -19.60 15.71
CA LYS A 443 -12.33 -18.92 14.54
C LYS A 443 -13.86 -19.01 14.49
N SER A 444 -14.47 -20.09 14.99
CA SER A 444 -15.95 -20.15 15.08
C SER A 444 -16.57 -19.09 16.00
N ILE A 445 -15.75 -18.48 16.88
CA ILE A 445 -16.17 -17.43 17.82
C ILE A 445 -15.70 -16.04 17.34
N LEU A 446 -14.54 -15.99 16.69
CA LEU A 446 -13.89 -14.75 16.24
C LEU A 446 -14.01 -14.51 14.72
N ALA A 447 -14.89 -15.23 14.02
CA ALA A 447 -14.97 -15.21 12.54
C ALA A 447 -15.15 -13.80 11.96
N ASP A 448 -15.90 -12.95 12.64
CA ASP A 448 -16.17 -11.58 12.16
C ASP A 448 -15.05 -10.58 12.51
N SER A 449 -14.04 -11.02 13.26
CA SER A 449 -13.05 -10.14 13.88
C SER A 449 -11.73 -10.01 13.10
N ASP A 450 -11.50 -10.83 12.06
CA ASP A 450 -10.18 -10.86 11.36
C ASP A 450 -10.17 -10.20 9.99
N GLY A 451 -11.33 -9.81 9.46
CA GLY A 451 -11.43 -9.11 8.17
C GLY A 451 -11.03 -9.95 6.94
N VAL A 452 -10.81 -11.27 7.11
CA VAL A 452 -10.44 -12.20 6.03
C VAL A 452 -11.67 -12.98 5.59
N ASP A 453 -11.93 -13.00 4.28
CA ASP A 453 -13.16 -13.58 3.73
C ASP A 453 -13.04 -15.06 3.33
N THR A 454 -11.83 -15.57 3.13
CA THR A 454 -11.60 -16.97 2.72
C THR A 454 -10.78 -17.71 3.75
N MET A 455 -11.26 -18.85 4.21
CA MET A 455 -10.59 -19.73 5.15
C MET A 455 -10.41 -21.13 4.55
N ILE A 456 -9.21 -21.66 4.64
CA ILE A 456 -8.89 -23.04 4.20
C ILE A 456 -8.53 -23.88 5.43
N PHE A 457 -9.17 -25.02 5.57
CA PHE A 457 -8.88 -25.99 6.62
C PHE A 457 -8.30 -27.27 6.04
N ASP A 458 -7.05 -27.58 6.43
CA ASP A 458 -6.39 -28.83 6.10
C ASP A 458 -6.17 -29.67 7.37
N GLU A 459 -6.20 -31.00 7.23
CA GLU A 459 -5.97 -31.97 8.32
C GLU A 459 -6.91 -31.83 9.55
N ILE A 460 -8.00 -31.07 9.44
CA ILE A 460 -8.93 -30.83 10.56
C ILE A 460 -9.59 -32.13 11.05
N ASP A 461 -9.65 -33.12 10.22
CA ASP A 461 -10.25 -34.45 10.39
C ASP A 461 -9.27 -35.50 10.94
N THR A 462 -7.99 -35.17 11.14
CA THR A 462 -6.99 -36.10 11.65
C THR A 462 -7.30 -36.53 13.09
N GLY A 463 -7.50 -37.85 13.28
CA GLY A 463 -7.81 -38.44 14.58
C GLY A 463 -9.25 -38.18 15.07
N VAL A 464 -10.15 -37.82 14.18
CA VAL A 464 -11.55 -37.50 14.50
C VAL A 464 -12.50 -38.50 13.84
N SER A 465 -13.57 -38.85 14.53
CA SER A 465 -14.64 -39.73 13.98
C SER A 465 -16.00 -39.44 14.61
N GLY A 466 -17.05 -39.90 14.01
CA GLY A 466 -18.40 -39.91 14.58
C GLY A 466 -18.93 -38.53 14.97
N LYS A 467 -19.25 -38.34 16.26
CA LYS A 467 -19.88 -37.11 16.77
C LYS A 467 -18.98 -35.88 16.62
N ALA A 468 -17.67 -36.02 16.81
CA ALA A 468 -16.74 -34.91 16.68
C ALA A 468 -16.64 -34.41 15.23
N ALA A 469 -16.67 -35.32 14.23
CA ALA A 469 -16.71 -34.94 12.83
C ALA A 469 -17.98 -34.13 12.48
N MET A 470 -19.12 -34.50 13.05
CA MET A 470 -20.37 -33.75 12.90
C MET A 470 -20.27 -32.36 13.53
N SER A 471 -19.63 -32.25 14.70
CA SER A 471 -19.42 -30.94 15.36
C SER A 471 -18.51 -30.02 14.55
N ILE A 472 -17.44 -30.60 13.94
CA ILE A 472 -16.56 -29.87 13.00
C ILE A 472 -17.41 -29.33 11.84
N ALA A 473 -18.18 -30.20 11.18
CA ALA A 473 -19.00 -29.84 10.04
C ALA A 473 -19.99 -28.69 10.36
N LYS A 474 -20.65 -28.76 11.50
CA LYS A 474 -21.56 -27.70 11.98
C LYS A 474 -20.81 -26.37 12.23
N LYS A 475 -19.60 -26.41 12.79
CA LYS A 475 -18.80 -25.19 13.02
C LYS A 475 -18.33 -24.56 11.71
N LEU A 476 -17.91 -25.37 10.75
CA LEU A 476 -17.57 -24.88 9.40
C LEU A 476 -18.78 -24.24 8.74
N ALA A 477 -19.95 -24.85 8.83
CA ALA A 477 -21.20 -24.27 8.30
C ALA A 477 -21.59 -22.94 8.99
N VAL A 478 -21.31 -22.78 10.29
CA VAL A 478 -21.52 -21.49 10.98
C VAL A 478 -20.58 -20.40 10.45
N ILE A 479 -19.31 -20.71 10.27
CA ILE A 479 -18.31 -19.79 9.69
C ILE A 479 -18.72 -19.43 8.25
N ALA A 480 -19.17 -20.41 7.49
CA ALA A 480 -19.49 -20.27 6.08
C ALA A 480 -20.71 -19.36 5.79
N LYS A 481 -21.48 -18.99 6.80
CA LYS A 481 -22.57 -18.00 6.64
C LYS A 481 -22.06 -16.61 6.22
N ASN A 482 -20.86 -16.25 6.67
CA ASN A 482 -20.29 -14.93 6.45
C ASN A 482 -18.94 -15.00 5.72
N LYS A 483 -18.35 -16.19 5.56
CA LYS A 483 -17.02 -16.42 5.00
C LYS A 483 -17.06 -17.55 3.97
N GLN A 484 -16.14 -17.56 3.04
CA GLN A 484 -15.90 -18.71 2.19
C GLN A 484 -15.01 -19.70 2.95
N VAL A 485 -15.45 -20.96 3.03
CA VAL A 485 -14.72 -22.02 3.71
C VAL A 485 -14.34 -23.12 2.71
N ILE A 486 -13.07 -23.44 2.62
CA ILE A 486 -12.55 -24.54 1.81
C ILE A 486 -11.97 -25.58 2.77
N CYS A 487 -12.42 -26.81 2.70
CA CYS A 487 -11.98 -27.89 3.58
C CYS A 487 -11.46 -29.09 2.77
N ILE A 488 -10.24 -29.53 3.09
CA ILE A 488 -9.69 -30.79 2.57
C ILE A 488 -9.99 -31.90 3.58
N THR A 489 -10.75 -32.90 3.18
CA THR A 489 -11.20 -33.94 4.11
C THR A 489 -11.36 -35.30 3.44
N HIS A 490 -11.37 -36.34 4.29
CA HIS A 490 -11.78 -37.71 3.91
C HIS A 490 -12.98 -38.20 4.76
N LEU A 491 -13.58 -37.28 5.59
CA LEU A 491 -14.69 -37.67 6.44
C LEU A 491 -16.03 -37.48 5.73
N PRO A 492 -16.90 -38.50 5.72
CA PRO A 492 -18.20 -38.44 5.08
C PRO A 492 -19.12 -37.36 5.71
N GLN A 493 -18.99 -37.10 7.02
CA GLN A 493 -19.79 -36.10 7.72
C GLN A 493 -19.53 -34.65 7.22
N LEU A 494 -18.27 -34.32 6.98
CA LEU A 494 -17.90 -33.02 6.43
C LEU A 494 -18.33 -32.90 4.97
N THR A 495 -18.08 -33.97 4.21
CA THR A 495 -18.44 -34.05 2.78
C THR A 495 -19.95 -33.91 2.55
N ALA A 496 -20.75 -34.52 3.41
CA ALA A 496 -22.22 -34.46 3.30
C ALA A 496 -22.76 -33.04 3.56
N MET A 497 -22.15 -32.29 4.47
CA MET A 497 -22.57 -30.93 4.84
C MET A 497 -22.00 -29.82 3.95
N ALA A 498 -21.18 -30.16 2.96
CA ALA A 498 -20.62 -29.18 2.03
C ALA A 498 -21.69 -28.62 1.09
N ASP A 499 -21.61 -27.32 0.79
CA ASP A 499 -22.40 -26.67 -0.25
C ASP A 499 -21.86 -27.08 -1.63
N ASN A 500 -20.55 -27.07 -1.80
CA ASN A 500 -19.85 -27.43 -3.04
C ASN A 500 -18.88 -28.58 -2.79
N HIS A 501 -18.83 -29.55 -3.72
CA HIS A 501 -17.99 -30.73 -3.57
C HIS A 501 -17.10 -30.91 -4.81
N TYR A 502 -15.80 -30.93 -4.62
CA TYR A 502 -14.77 -31.08 -5.64
C TYR A 502 -14.04 -32.42 -5.44
N LEU A 503 -13.97 -33.23 -6.49
CA LEU A 503 -13.26 -34.50 -6.49
C LEU A 503 -11.91 -34.36 -7.19
N ILE A 504 -10.85 -34.69 -6.47
CA ILE A 504 -9.48 -34.74 -6.98
C ILE A 504 -9.18 -36.20 -7.40
N GLN A 505 -8.88 -36.39 -8.67
CA GLN A 505 -8.57 -37.70 -9.23
C GLN A 505 -7.16 -37.72 -9.85
N LYS A 506 -6.45 -38.80 -9.62
CA LYS A 506 -5.15 -39.06 -10.25
C LYS A 506 -5.37 -39.95 -11.49
N ASN A 507 -4.99 -39.45 -12.64
CA ASN A 507 -5.00 -40.19 -13.88
C ASN A 507 -3.60 -40.75 -14.15
N THR A 508 -3.52 -42.07 -14.36
CA THR A 508 -2.27 -42.81 -14.61
C THR A 508 -2.18 -43.38 -16.02
N ASP A 509 -3.07 -42.97 -16.93
CA ASP A 509 -3.17 -43.51 -18.30
C ASP A 509 -2.09 -42.98 -19.26
N GLY A 510 -0.91 -42.61 -18.77
CA GLY A 510 0.21 -42.10 -19.56
C GLY A 510 1.56 -42.36 -18.89
N GLU A 511 2.63 -41.98 -19.59
CA GLU A 511 4.00 -42.04 -19.03
C GLU A 511 4.19 -41.13 -17.80
N LEU A 512 3.34 -40.10 -17.64
CA LEU A 512 3.36 -39.13 -16.52
C LEU A 512 1.99 -39.07 -15.85
N ALA A 513 1.96 -39.25 -14.54
CA ALA A 513 0.76 -39.04 -13.75
C ALA A 513 0.25 -37.59 -13.89
N SER A 514 -1.08 -37.45 -14.03
CA SER A 514 -1.76 -36.15 -14.03
C SER A 514 -2.87 -36.12 -12.99
N THR A 515 -3.12 -34.96 -12.41
CA THR A 515 -4.22 -34.74 -11.46
C THR A 515 -5.27 -33.86 -12.11
N THR A 516 -6.52 -34.30 -12.03
CA THR A 516 -7.69 -33.54 -12.44
C THR A 516 -8.58 -33.25 -11.24
N LEU A 517 -9.34 -32.16 -11.32
CA LEU A 517 -10.35 -31.82 -10.33
C LEU A 517 -11.67 -31.62 -11.06
N LYS A 518 -12.74 -32.16 -10.49
CA LYS A 518 -14.08 -32.05 -11.02
C LYS A 518 -15.03 -31.59 -9.92
N GLU A 519 -15.81 -30.58 -10.19
CA GLU A 519 -16.97 -30.25 -9.37
C GLU A 519 -18.05 -31.33 -9.59
N LEU A 520 -18.60 -31.84 -8.49
CA LEU A 520 -19.57 -32.92 -8.50
C LEU A 520 -21.00 -32.37 -8.46
N ASP A 521 -21.83 -32.86 -9.34
CA ASP A 521 -23.29 -32.76 -9.28
C ASP A 521 -23.87 -33.64 -8.15
N GLU A 522 -25.18 -33.62 -7.94
CA GLU A 522 -25.82 -34.37 -6.86
C GLU A 522 -25.54 -35.86 -6.96
N GLU A 523 -25.60 -36.47 -8.16
CA GLU A 523 -25.31 -37.88 -8.38
C GLU A 523 -23.82 -38.20 -8.12
N GLY A 524 -22.93 -37.36 -8.58
CA GLY A 524 -21.49 -37.47 -8.30
C GLY A 524 -21.17 -37.37 -6.81
N ARG A 525 -21.86 -36.51 -6.07
CA ARG A 525 -21.72 -36.36 -4.62
C ARG A 525 -22.19 -37.62 -3.88
N GLU A 526 -23.31 -38.22 -4.30
CA GLU A 526 -23.81 -39.48 -3.74
C GLU A 526 -22.79 -40.61 -3.93
N LEU A 527 -22.26 -40.74 -5.14
CA LEU A 527 -21.28 -41.78 -5.49
C LEU A 527 -19.95 -41.60 -4.73
N GLU A 528 -19.41 -40.41 -4.70
CA GLU A 528 -18.15 -40.15 -3.98
C GLU A 528 -18.31 -40.30 -2.48
N LEU A 529 -19.44 -39.86 -1.92
CA LEU A 529 -19.72 -40.06 -0.51
C LEU A 529 -19.86 -41.54 -0.16
N ALA A 530 -20.53 -42.33 -1.00
CA ALA A 530 -20.60 -43.78 -0.84
C ALA A 530 -19.22 -44.43 -0.90
N ARG A 531 -18.35 -44.00 -1.84
CA ARG A 531 -16.96 -44.45 -1.94
C ARG A 531 -16.15 -44.16 -0.66
N ILE A 532 -16.33 -42.98 -0.06
CA ILE A 532 -15.66 -42.57 1.19
C ILE A 532 -16.16 -43.45 2.36
N ILE A 533 -17.46 -43.78 2.41
CA ILE A 533 -18.05 -44.60 3.47
C ILE A 533 -17.54 -46.06 3.42
N ASP A 534 -17.49 -46.65 2.25
CA ASP A 534 -17.07 -48.06 2.06
C ASP A 534 -15.55 -48.24 1.93
N GLY A 535 -14.80 -47.16 1.72
CA GLY A 535 -13.34 -47.21 1.60
C GLY A 535 -12.82 -47.71 0.25
N GLY A 536 -13.67 -47.74 -0.80
CA GLY A 536 -13.24 -48.12 -2.16
C GLY A 536 -14.38 -48.46 -3.10
N GLU A 537 -14.96 -49.67 -3.03
CA GLU A 537 -16.07 -50.12 -3.89
C GLU A 537 -17.40 -49.54 -3.39
N VAL A 538 -18.23 -49.05 -4.31
CA VAL A 538 -19.55 -48.49 -3.97
C VAL A 538 -20.59 -49.62 -3.88
N THR A 539 -21.06 -49.88 -2.67
CA THR A 539 -22.16 -50.84 -2.44
C THR A 539 -23.52 -50.14 -2.45
N GLU A 540 -24.61 -50.87 -2.70
CA GLU A 540 -25.98 -50.32 -2.62
C GLU A 540 -26.32 -49.77 -1.21
N LEU A 541 -25.78 -50.42 -0.17
CA LEU A 541 -25.96 -49.98 1.22
C LEU A 541 -25.25 -48.65 1.49
N ALA A 542 -24.01 -48.51 1.01
CA ALA A 542 -23.26 -47.26 1.15
C ALA A 542 -23.93 -46.12 0.37
N LEU A 543 -24.45 -46.39 -0.82
CA LEU A 543 -25.19 -45.42 -1.62
C LEU A 543 -26.46 -44.93 -0.90
N SER A 544 -27.23 -45.87 -0.32
CA SER A 544 -28.42 -45.56 0.47
C SER A 544 -28.06 -44.69 1.70
N HIS A 545 -26.96 -45.02 2.39
CA HIS A 545 -26.48 -44.28 3.53
C HIS A 545 -25.98 -42.89 3.13
N ALA A 546 -25.26 -42.77 2.01
CA ALA A 546 -24.81 -41.51 1.45
C ALA A 546 -26.00 -40.57 1.15
N LYS A 547 -27.03 -41.06 0.49
CA LYS A 547 -28.28 -40.32 0.22
C LYS A 547 -28.92 -39.80 1.51
N GLN A 548 -29.07 -40.66 2.51
CA GLN A 548 -29.62 -40.27 3.80
C GLN A 548 -28.79 -39.19 4.52
N MET A 549 -27.44 -39.27 4.42
CA MET A 549 -26.55 -38.25 4.99
C MET A 549 -26.71 -36.90 4.31
N LEU A 550 -26.79 -36.86 2.97
CA LEU A 550 -27.01 -35.66 2.19
C LEU A 550 -28.38 -35.02 2.48
N GLU A 551 -29.44 -35.83 2.57
CA GLU A 551 -30.78 -35.35 2.94
C GLU A 551 -30.80 -34.77 4.35
N ASN A 552 -30.18 -35.44 5.33
CA ASN A 552 -30.07 -34.94 6.71
C ASN A 552 -29.26 -33.65 6.80
N ALA A 553 -28.25 -33.49 5.96
CA ALA A 553 -27.44 -32.26 5.91
C ALA A 553 -28.23 -31.06 5.36
N LYS A 554 -29.10 -31.27 4.36
CA LYS A 554 -29.99 -30.24 3.80
C LYS A 554 -31.04 -29.72 4.81
N ASN A 555 -31.37 -30.52 5.84
CA ASN A 555 -32.37 -30.21 6.85
C ASN A 555 -31.79 -29.63 8.16
N ASN A 556 -30.50 -29.50 8.30
CA ASN A 556 -29.78 -28.96 9.45
C ASN A 556 -29.17 -27.59 9.17
#